data_8a485ebf1fd2e8b931d5b9fd9d870478
#
_entry.id   8a485ebf1fd2e8b931d5b9fd9d870478
#
_cell.length_a   1.000
_cell.length_b   1.000
_cell.length_c   1.000
_cell.angle_alpha   90.00
_cell.angle_beta   90.00
_cell.angle_gamma   90.00
#
_symmetry.space_group_name_H-M   'P 1'
#
loop_
_entity.id
_entity.type
_entity.pdbx_description
1 polymer ?
#
loop_
_entity_poly.entity_id
_entity_poly.type
_entity_poly.pdbx_seq_one_letter_code
_entity_poly.pdbx_strand_id
1 'polypeptide(L)'
;ISTDYVFDGRARQPYEVDSQTAPLSVYGSSKQMGEAALLTSKACGCIIRTSRLYSPIAGTKSFFQTMLQLLSERQSLDVVSDQFSAPTLAEDLADALVELYLQGAHLRSMQVLHFTNTGETSWLGFASAIQERIGTTCKLEAIPAVQYPAKARRPHYSVLSLQSLQAWRIKPRSWQDALTEACVQCGRIKS
;
A
#
# COMPACT_ATOMS: atom_id res chain seq x y z
N ILE A 1 12.24 -0.57 -5.04
CA ILE A 1 10.81 -0.47 -4.68
C ILE A 1 10.14 0.59 -5.53
N SER A 2 8.98 0.26 -6.12
CA SER A 2 8.11 1.14 -6.89
C SER A 2 6.73 1.28 -6.21
N THR A 3 5.72 1.77 -6.92
CA THR A 3 4.43 2.19 -6.36
C THR A 3 3.27 1.84 -7.30
N ASP A 4 2.09 1.64 -6.72
CA ASP A 4 0.80 1.57 -7.40
C ASP A 4 0.43 2.87 -8.14
N TYR A 5 1.05 4.02 -7.78
CA TYR A 5 0.80 5.32 -8.43
C TYR A 5 1.41 5.45 -9.84
N VAL A 6 2.02 4.39 -10.36
CA VAL A 6 2.35 4.30 -11.80
C VAL A 6 1.10 4.12 -12.67
N PHE A 7 -0.04 3.76 -12.09
CA PHE A 7 -1.31 3.55 -12.78
C PHE A 7 -2.23 4.77 -12.73
N ASP A 8 -3.18 4.85 -13.69
CA ASP A 8 -4.11 5.98 -13.83
C ASP A 8 -5.34 5.92 -12.92
N GLY A 9 -5.57 4.79 -12.26
CA GLY A 9 -6.67 4.62 -11.33
C GLY A 9 -8.06 4.43 -11.95
N ARG A 10 -8.17 4.09 -13.24
CA ARG A 10 -9.43 3.92 -13.97
C ARG A 10 -9.89 2.46 -14.08
N ALA A 11 -9.06 1.52 -13.67
CA ALA A 11 -9.42 0.10 -13.68
C ALA A 11 -10.57 -0.20 -12.70
N ARG A 12 -11.26 -1.29 -12.96
CA ARG A 12 -12.32 -1.87 -12.10
C ARG A 12 -11.95 -3.26 -11.58
N GLN A 13 -10.73 -3.68 -11.87
CA GLN A 13 -10.13 -4.93 -11.44
C GLN A 13 -8.67 -4.66 -11.09
N PRO A 14 -8.04 -5.50 -10.25
CA PRO A 14 -6.65 -5.33 -9.89
C PRO A 14 -5.72 -5.20 -11.10
N TYR A 15 -4.80 -4.24 -11.05
CA TYR A 15 -3.81 -4.04 -12.10
C TYR A 15 -2.82 -5.21 -12.14
N GLU A 16 -2.63 -5.79 -13.31
CA GLU A 16 -1.58 -6.77 -13.58
C GLU A 16 -0.21 -6.08 -13.76
N VAL A 17 0.87 -6.85 -13.67
CA VAL A 17 2.23 -6.30 -13.79
C VAL A 17 2.51 -5.69 -15.17
N ASP A 18 1.86 -6.19 -16.20
CA ASP A 18 1.94 -5.75 -17.59
C ASP A 18 0.87 -4.71 -17.98
N SER A 19 -0.02 -4.35 -17.07
CA SER A 19 -1.01 -3.29 -17.30
C SER A 19 -0.30 -1.98 -17.67
N GLN A 20 -0.89 -1.26 -18.63
CA GLN A 20 -0.35 0.03 -19.09
C GLN A 20 -0.23 1.03 -17.95
N THR A 21 0.96 1.56 -17.75
CA THR A 21 1.21 2.62 -16.76
C THR A 21 0.88 4.00 -17.33
N ALA A 22 0.20 4.84 -16.53
CA ALA A 22 -0.17 6.21 -16.88
C ALA A 22 -0.31 7.07 -15.60
N PRO A 23 0.79 7.44 -14.95
CA PRO A 23 0.79 8.08 -13.63
C PRO A 23 0.12 9.45 -13.65
N LEU A 24 -0.63 9.77 -12.59
CA LEU A 24 -1.36 11.04 -12.43
C LEU A 24 -0.56 12.11 -11.67
N SER A 25 0.60 11.78 -11.15
CA SER A 25 1.41 12.65 -10.28
C SER A 25 2.89 12.63 -10.66
N VAL A 26 3.62 13.68 -10.29
CA VAL A 26 5.08 13.74 -10.45
C VAL A 26 5.78 12.58 -9.75
N TYR A 27 5.31 12.20 -8.56
CA TYR A 27 5.82 11.03 -7.84
C TYR A 27 5.66 9.74 -8.67
N GLY A 28 4.44 9.46 -9.15
CA GLY A 28 4.18 8.29 -9.99
C GLY A 28 5.04 8.29 -11.26
N SER A 29 5.16 9.45 -11.94
CA SER A 29 5.98 9.59 -13.13
C SER A 29 7.46 9.34 -12.85
N SER A 30 8.00 9.86 -11.75
CA SER A 30 9.40 9.62 -11.37
C SER A 30 9.68 8.14 -11.11
N LYS A 31 8.73 7.43 -10.47
CA LYS A 31 8.86 5.99 -10.23
C LYS A 31 8.77 5.20 -11.53
N GLN A 32 7.83 5.54 -12.42
CA GLN A 32 7.71 4.93 -13.75
C GLN A 32 9.00 5.10 -14.59
N MET A 33 9.59 6.30 -14.58
CA MET A 33 10.86 6.56 -15.27
C MET A 33 11.99 5.68 -14.70
N GLY A 34 12.05 5.49 -13.38
CA GLY A 34 12.99 4.60 -12.73
C GLY A 34 12.77 3.13 -13.10
N GLU A 35 11.51 2.68 -13.20
CA GLU A 35 11.18 1.34 -13.71
C GLU A 35 11.67 1.17 -15.15
N ALA A 36 11.37 2.10 -16.04
CA ALA A 36 11.78 2.06 -17.45
C ALA A 36 13.31 2.00 -17.59
N ALA A 37 14.05 2.80 -16.82
CA ALA A 37 15.51 2.78 -16.82
C ALA A 37 16.07 1.41 -16.37
N LEU A 38 15.49 0.78 -15.35
CA LEU A 38 15.89 -0.55 -14.89
C LEU A 38 15.54 -1.64 -15.91
N LEU A 39 14.34 -1.61 -16.49
CA LEU A 39 13.87 -2.60 -17.47
C LEU A 39 14.68 -2.56 -18.78
N THR A 40 15.20 -1.40 -19.16
CA THR A 40 16.07 -1.23 -20.35
C THR A 40 17.54 -1.52 -20.05
N SER A 41 17.91 -1.60 -18.79
CA SER A 41 19.29 -1.93 -18.38
C SER A 41 19.56 -3.45 -18.53
N LYS A 42 20.83 -3.82 -18.48
CA LYS A 42 21.25 -5.23 -18.39
C LYS A 42 21.28 -5.75 -16.94
N ALA A 43 20.76 -5.00 -15.99
CA ALA A 43 20.76 -5.40 -14.58
C ALA A 43 19.82 -6.59 -14.34
N CYS A 44 20.18 -7.42 -13.37
CA CYS A 44 19.32 -8.48 -12.85
C CYS A 44 18.60 -8.00 -11.60
N GLY A 45 17.39 -8.54 -11.34
CA GLY A 45 16.65 -8.25 -10.13
C GLY A 45 15.15 -8.10 -10.31
N CYS A 46 14.51 -7.50 -9.31
CA CYS A 46 13.07 -7.27 -9.30
C CYS A 46 12.72 -5.83 -8.99
N ILE A 47 11.76 -5.30 -9.72
CA ILE A 47 11.04 -4.07 -9.39
C ILE A 47 9.79 -4.49 -8.63
N ILE A 48 9.66 -4.09 -7.36
CA ILE A 48 8.48 -4.42 -6.56
C ILE A 48 7.58 -3.19 -6.47
N ARG A 49 6.40 -3.25 -7.09
CA ARG A 49 5.34 -2.25 -6.89
C ARG A 49 4.55 -2.61 -5.64
N THR A 50 4.31 -1.63 -4.80
CA THR A 50 3.54 -1.77 -3.56
C THR A 50 2.63 -0.56 -3.35
N SER A 51 1.71 -0.63 -2.38
CA SER A 51 0.79 0.47 -2.06
C SER A 51 0.62 0.68 -0.56
N ARG A 52 0.31 1.91 -0.15
CA ARG A 52 -0.08 2.30 1.21
C ARG A 52 0.78 1.67 2.30
N LEU A 53 2.12 1.75 2.16
CA LEU A 53 3.04 1.24 3.17
C LEU A 53 2.81 1.93 4.52
N TYR A 54 2.74 1.13 5.57
CA TYR A 54 2.68 1.60 6.95
C TYR A 54 3.53 0.70 7.86
N SER A 55 3.91 1.21 9.02
CA SER A 55 4.65 0.47 10.04
C SER A 55 4.17 0.85 11.45
N PRO A 56 4.21 -0.07 12.41
CA PRO A 56 3.95 0.20 13.83
C PRO A 56 5.04 1.02 14.49
N ILE A 57 6.22 1.16 13.88
CA ILE A 57 7.35 1.89 14.47
C ILE A 57 7.00 3.36 14.70
N ALA A 58 7.11 3.80 15.95
CA ALA A 58 6.83 5.17 16.34
C ALA A 58 7.70 6.17 15.57
N GLY A 59 7.13 7.33 15.21
CA GLY A 59 7.80 8.38 14.46
C GLY A 59 7.83 8.18 12.94
N THR A 60 7.34 7.06 12.41
CA THR A 60 7.17 6.89 10.97
C THR A 60 6.02 7.76 10.46
N LYS A 61 6.23 8.44 9.32
CA LYS A 61 5.18 9.25 8.68
C LYS A 61 4.32 8.37 7.80
N SER A 62 3.25 7.79 8.35
CA SER A 62 2.30 6.98 7.62
C SER A 62 0.85 7.36 7.95
N PHE A 63 -0.10 6.97 7.11
CA PHE A 63 -1.52 7.16 7.40
C PHE A 63 -1.91 6.44 8.70
N PHE A 64 -1.41 5.24 8.94
CA PHE A 64 -1.65 4.47 10.16
C PHE A 64 -1.27 5.27 11.41
N GLN A 65 -0.03 5.78 11.49
CA GLN A 65 0.43 6.58 12.63
C GLN A 65 -0.38 7.88 12.80
N THR A 66 -0.73 8.53 11.69
CA THR A 66 -1.59 9.72 11.71
C THR A 66 -2.97 9.38 12.27
N MET A 67 -3.57 8.25 11.87
CA MET A 67 -4.88 7.84 12.40
C MET A 67 -4.82 7.44 13.86
N LEU A 68 -3.78 6.73 14.32
CA LEU A 68 -3.60 6.42 15.75
C LEU A 68 -3.63 7.67 16.62
N GLN A 69 -3.01 8.75 16.14
CA GLN A 69 -2.99 10.02 16.85
C GLN A 69 -4.36 10.72 16.75
N LEU A 70 -4.85 10.98 15.53
CA LEU A 70 -6.04 11.80 15.32
C LEU A 70 -7.30 11.17 15.89
N LEU A 71 -7.46 9.85 15.79
CA LEU A 71 -8.60 9.13 16.35
C LEU A 71 -8.68 9.22 17.88
N SER A 72 -7.54 9.44 18.53
CA SER A 72 -7.48 9.62 20.00
C SER A 72 -7.67 11.08 20.43
N GLU A 73 -7.39 12.06 19.55
CA GLU A 73 -7.39 13.50 19.87
C GLU A 73 -8.64 14.23 19.38
N ARG A 74 -9.32 13.71 18.34
CA ARG A 74 -10.41 14.42 17.65
C ARG A 74 -11.76 13.79 17.95
N GLN A 75 -12.80 14.64 17.94
CA GLN A 75 -14.21 14.20 18.03
C GLN A 75 -14.73 13.70 16.67
N SER A 76 -14.27 14.31 15.59
CA SER A 76 -14.62 13.91 14.22
C SER A 76 -13.45 14.11 13.25
N LEU A 77 -13.43 13.31 12.18
CA LEU A 77 -12.43 13.34 11.10
C LEU A 77 -13.09 13.10 9.75
N ASP A 78 -12.78 13.97 8.80
CA ASP A 78 -13.12 13.78 7.39
C ASP A 78 -12.10 12.83 6.74
N VAL A 79 -12.57 11.72 6.17
CA VAL A 79 -11.70 10.72 5.55
C VAL A 79 -12.18 10.37 4.15
N VAL A 80 -11.26 10.35 3.19
CA VAL A 80 -11.55 10.02 1.80
C VAL A 80 -12.09 8.60 1.66
N SER A 81 -13.24 8.46 0.98
CA SER A 81 -13.96 7.18 0.87
C SER A 81 -13.93 6.55 -0.52
N ASP A 82 -13.51 7.29 -1.55
CA ASP A 82 -13.59 6.91 -2.97
C ASP A 82 -12.22 6.61 -3.62
N GLN A 83 -11.19 6.33 -2.82
CA GLN A 83 -9.89 5.87 -3.28
C GLN A 83 -9.58 4.49 -2.68
N PHE A 84 -9.38 3.50 -3.55
CA PHE A 84 -9.19 2.09 -3.17
C PHE A 84 -7.80 1.57 -3.52
N SER A 85 -7.15 0.91 -2.57
CA SER A 85 -5.95 0.10 -2.76
C SER A 85 -5.76 -0.84 -1.55
N ALA A 86 -4.69 -1.62 -1.50
CA ALA A 86 -4.39 -2.49 -0.37
C ALA A 86 -3.39 -1.83 0.58
N PRO A 87 -3.71 -1.66 1.89
CA PRO A 87 -2.71 -1.30 2.88
C PRO A 87 -1.66 -2.40 3.00
N THR A 88 -0.40 -2.02 3.11
CA THR A 88 0.72 -2.97 3.17
C THR A 88 1.57 -2.69 4.40
N LEU A 89 1.70 -3.68 5.27
CA LEU A 89 2.61 -3.62 6.40
C LEU A 89 4.06 -3.71 5.89
N ALA A 90 4.90 -2.79 6.31
CA ALA A 90 6.27 -2.69 5.81
C ALA A 90 7.11 -3.93 6.17
N GLU A 91 6.85 -4.52 7.31
CA GLU A 91 7.48 -5.74 7.79
C GLU A 91 7.13 -6.94 6.87
N ASP A 92 5.88 -7.08 6.45
CA ASP A 92 5.46 -8.13 5.50
C ASP A 92 6.13 -7.97 4.14
N LEU A 93 6.29 -6.72 3.68
CA LEU A 93 7.04 -6.44 2.45
C LEU A 93 8.52 -6.80 2.64
N ALA A 94 9.13 -6.47 3.79
CA ALA A 94 10.52 -6.78 4.06
C ALA A 94 10.77 -8.29 4.06
N ASP A 95 9.90 -9.07 4.70
CA ASP A 95 9.98 -10.54 4.70
C ASP A 95 9.88 -11.10 3.28
N ALA A 96 8.95 -10.60 2.48
CA ALA A 96 8.81 -11.01 1.08
C ALA A 96 10.07 -10.66 0.23
N LEU A 97 10.71 -9.53 0.48
CA LEU A 97 11.96 -9.14 -0.19
C LEU A 97 13.11 -10.10 0.16
N VAL A 98 13.22 -10.47 1.44
CA VAL A 98 14.21 -11.46 1.90
C VAL A 98 13.94 -12.81 1.24
N GLU A 99 12.68 -13.25 1.20
CA GLU A 99 12.30 -14.52 0.57
C GLU A 99 12.62 -14.52 -0.93
N LEU A 100 12.27 -13.45 -1.66
CA LEU A 100 12.63 -13.29 -3.07
C LEU A 100 14.15 -13.36 -3.29
N TYR A 101 14.91 -12.70 -2.42
CA TYR A 101 16.37 -12.71 -2.48
C TYR A 101 16.92 -14.14 -2.30
N LEU A 102 16.46 -14.85 -1.28
CA LEU A 102 16.88 -16.24 -0.99
C LEU A 102 16.49 -17.22 -2.11
N GLN A 103 15.40 -16.97 -2.82
CA GLN A 103 14.99 -17.73 -4.00
C GLN A 103 15.74 -17.33 -5.29
N GLY A 104 16.72 -16.43 -5.21
CA GLY A 104 17.57 -16.05 -6.34
C GLY A 104 16.93 -15.03 -7.30
N ALA A 105 15.93 -14.30 -6.89
CA ALA A 105 15.27 -13.28 -7.73
C ALA A 105 16.26 -12.22 -8.24
N HIS A 106 17.27 -11.88 -7.43
CA HIS A 106 18.31 -10.91 -7.76
C HIS A 106 19.27 -11.38 -8.87
N LEU A 107 19.27 -12.69 -9.22
CA LEU A 107 20.09 -13.28 -10.28
C LEU A 107 19.36 -13.43 -11.61
N ARG A 108 18.04 -13.15 -11.63
CA ARG A 108 17.21 -13.24 -12.84
C ARG A 108 17.21 -11.93 -13.61
N SER A 109 16.88 -11.99 -14.90
CA SER A 109 16.62 -10.79 -15.70
C SER A 109 15.62 -9.90 -15.00
N MET A 110 15.75 -8.56 -15.17
CA MET A 110 14.90 -7.57 -14.53
C MET A 110 13.43 -7.87 -14.80
N GLN A 111 12.64 -7.98 -13.74
CA GLN A 111 11.22 -8.27 -13.80
C GLN A 111 10.41 -7.37 -12.86
N VAL A 112 9.13 -7.20 -13.16
CA VAL A 112 8.20 -6.46 -12.30
C VAL A 112 7.36 -7.45 -11.51
N LEU A 113 7.25 -7.23 -10.20
CA LEU A 113 6.36 -7.98 -9.30
C LEU A 113 5.50 -6.98 -8.52
N HIS A 114 4.33 -7.42 -8.11
CA HIS A 114 3.46 -6.70 -7.21
C HIS A 114 3.47 -7.35 -5.83
N PHE A 115 3.61 -6.56 -4.78
CA PHE A 115 3.44 -7.03 -3.41
C PHE A 115 2.62 -6.06 -2.59
N THR A 116 1.51 -6.53 -2.04
CA THR A 116 0.70 -5.89 -0.98
C THR A 116 0.17 -6.97 -0.05
N ASN A 117 -0.34 -6.61 1.12
CA ASN A 117 -1.24 -7.52 1.81
C ASN A 117 -2.50 -7.76 0.96
N THR A 118 -3.16 -8.91 1.12
CA THR A 118 -4.35 -9.26 0.31
C THR A 118 -5.58 -8.46 0.73
N GLY A 119 -6.53 -8.34 -0.21
CA GLY A 119 -7.74 -7.55 -0.04
C GLY A 119 -7.58 -6.10 -0.48
N GLU A 120 -8.65 -5.35 -0.39
CA GLU A 120 -8.69 -3.93 -0.75
C GLU A 120 -9.55 -3.15 0.23
N THR A 121 -9.29 -1.85 0.36
CA THR A 121 -10.11 -0.95 1.17
C THR A 121 -9.92 0.50 0.74
N SER A 122 -10.87 1.37 1.11
CA SER A 122 -10.69 2.82 1.00
C SER A 122 -9.84 3.37 2.14
N TRP A 123 -9.47 4.65 2.08
CA TRP A 123 -8.86 5.33 3.24
C TRP A 123 -9.81 5.33 4.43
N LEU A 124 -11.11 5.58 4.19
CA LEU A 124 -12.14 5.52 5.23
C LEU A 124 -12.24 4.12 5.84
N GLY A 125 -12.31 3.07 5.00
CA GLY A 125 -12.38 1.69 5.50
C GLY A 125 -11.15 1.31 6.33
N PHE A 126 -9.96 1.77 5.93
CA PHE A 126 -8.74 1.54 6.72
C PHE A 126 -8.76 2.30 8.04
N ALA A 127 -9.20 3.59 8.05
CA ALA A 127 -9.37 4.37 9.27
C ALA A 127 -10.40 3.73 10.23
N SER A 128 -11.54 3.26 9.71
CA SER A 128 -12.57 2.57 10.50
C SER A 128 -12.03 1.28 11.13
N ALA A 129 -11.26 0.51 10.38
CA ALA A 129 -10.64 -0.71 10.90
C ALA A 129 -9.58 -0.43 11.98
N ILE A 130 -8.83 0.66 11.87
CA ILE A 130 -7.91 1.12 12.93
C ILE A 130 -8.74 1.51 14.17
N GLN A 131 -9.77 2.34 13.98
CA GLN A 131 -10.64 2.81 15.05
C GLN A 131 -11.25 1.68 15.87
N GLU A 132 -11.80 0.67 15.19
CA GLU A 132 -12.38 -0.52 15.81
C GLU A 132 -11.39 -1.22 16.72
N ARG A 133 -10.14 -1.41 16.24
CA ARG A 133 -9.10 -2.11 17.00
C ARG A 133 -8.61 -1.34 18.22
N ILE A 134 -8.51 -0.01 18.12
CA ILE A 134 -8.04 0.80 19.25
C ILE A 134 -9.17 1.26 20.18
N GLY A 135 -10.44 0.98 19.82
CA GLY A 135 -11.61 1.24 20.68
C GLY A 135 -11.92 2.70 20.91
N THR A 136 -11.71 3.59 19.90
CA THR A 136 -12.03 5.02 20.02
C THR A 136 -13.41 5.35 19.43
N THR A 137 -13.99 6.47 19.87
CA THR A 137 -15.34 6.92 19.49
C THR A 137 -15.34 8.13 18.56
N CYS A 138 -14.21 8.45 17.94
CA CYS A 138 -14.10 9.56 17.00
C CYS A 138 -15.07 9.33 15.82
N LYS A 139 -15.88 10.33 15.46
CA LYS A 139 -16.80 10.24 14.32
C LYS A 139 -16.03 10.31 13.01
N LEU A 140 -16.11 9.28 12.18
CA LEU A 140 -15.52 9.29 10.83
C LEU A 140 -16.58 9.74 9.80
N GLU A 141 -16.30 10.84 9.10
CA GLU A 141 -17.13 11.38 8.04
C GLU A 141 -16.54 11.01 6.68
N ALA A 142 -17.36 10.41 5.84
CA ALA A 142 -16.97 10.05 4.47
C ALA A 142 -16.97 11.28 3.57
N ILE A 143 -15.83 11.60 2.96
CA ILE A 143 -15.75 12.65 1.95
C ILE A 143 -15.19 12.07 0.63
N PRO A 144 -15.61 12.60 -0.54
CA PRO A 144 -14.98 12.27 -1.80
C PRO A 144 -13.60 12.96 -1.91
N ALA A 145 -12.67 12.33 -2.64
CA ALA A 145 -11.30 12.83 -2.81
C ALA A 145 -11.23 14.28 -3.35
N VAL A 146 -12.22 14.70 -4.14
CA VAL A 146 -12.29 16.06 -4.68
C VAL A 146 -12.46 17.14 -3.59
N GLN A 147 -13.01 16.79 -2.44
CA GLN A 147 -13.17 17.69 -1.30
C GLN A 147 -11.94 17.71 -0.38
N TYR A 148 -11.03 16.76 -0.54
CA TYR A 148 -9.79 16.72 0.27
C TYR A 148 -8.71 17.59 -0.37
N PRO A 149 -8.11 18.56 0.37
CA PRO A 149 -7.13 19.52 -0.17
C PRO A 149 -5.76 18.85 -0.41
N ALA A 150 -5.69 17.91 -1.35
CA ALA A 150 -4.46 17.23 -1.70
C ALA A 150 -3.70 17.98 -2.81
N LYS A 151 -2.40 18.23 -2.61
CA LYS A 151 -1.53 18.86 -3.62
C LYS A 151 -1.31 18.01 -4.87
N ALA A 152 -1.41 16.68 -4.73
CA ALA A 152 -1.17 15.73 -5.82
C ALA A 152 -2.41 14.89 -6.11
N ARG A 153 -2.69 14.65 -7.39
CA ARG A 153 -3.74 13.73 -7.82
C ARG A 153 -3.36 12.30 -7.44
N ARG A 154 -4.32 11.55 -6.90
CA ARG A 154 -4.19 10.15 -6.54
C ARG A 154 -5.18 9.31 -7.34
N PRO A 155 -4.83 8.07 -7.73
CA PRO A 155 -5.75 7.19 -8.43
C PRO A 155 -6.96 6.84 -7.55
N HIS A 156 -8.15 6.72 -8.17
CA HIS A 156 -9.35 6.25 -7.48
C HIS A 156 -9.27 4.76 -7.14
N TYR A 157 -8.68 3.98 -8.04
CA TYR A 157 -8.48 2.54 -7.84
C TYR A 157 -7.04 2.18 -8.22
N SER A 158 -6.29 1.60 -7.30
CA SER A 158 -4.91 1.19 -7.55
C SER A 158 -4.56 -0.14 -6.88
N VAL A 159 -5.56 -1.02 -6.78
CA VAL A 159 -5.34 -2.39 -6.28
C VAL A 159 -4.44 -3.15 -7.24
N LEU A 160 -3.44 -3.83 -6.70
CA LEU A 160 -2.47 -4.60 -7.46
C LEU A 160 -2.84 -6.09 -7.47
N SER A 161 -2.79 -6.73 -8.62
CA SER A 161 -2.86 -8.18 -8.73
C SER A 161 -1.62 -8.83 -8.15
N LEU A 162 -1.80 -9.87 -7.36
CA LEU A 162 -0.71 -10.61 -6.71
C LEU A 162 -0.33 -11.88 -7.48
N GLN A 163 -0.85 -12.08 -8.69
CA GLN A 163 -0.57 -13.28 -9.50
C GLN A 163 0.93 -13.46 -9.78
N SER A 164 1.67 -12.37 -9.92
CA SER A 164 3.12 -12.40 -10.14
C SER A 164 3.92 -13.08 -9.03
N LEU A 165 3.36 -13.18 -7.81
CA LEU A 165 3.98 -13.85 -6.67
C LEU A 165 3.82 -15.36 -6.67
N GLN A 166 2.90 -15.91 -7.47
CA GLN A 166 2.61 -17.36 -7.50
C GLN A 166 3.85 -18.18 -7.88
N ALA A 167 4.62 -17.70 -8.87
CA ALA A 167 5.86 -18.34 -9.30
C ALA A 167 6.93 -18.41 -8.20
N TRP A 168 6.82 -17.53 -7.20
CA TRP A 168 7.72 -17.42 -6.05
C TRP A 168 7.14 -18.11 -4.80
N ARG A 169 5.92 -18.66 -4.87
CA ARG A 169 5.20 -19.29 -3.75
C ARG A 169 5.01 -18.37 -2.54
N ILE A 170 5.10 -17.05 -2.74
CA ILE A 170 4.86 -16.05 -1.71
C ILE A 170 3.35 -15.82 -1.59
N LYS A 171 2.83 -15.95 -0.38
CA LYS A 171 1.40 -15.79 -0.06
C LYS A 171 1.22 -14.70 0.98
N PRO A 172 0.99 -13.45 0.57
CA PRO A 172 0.73 -12.38 1.52
C PRO A 172 -0.54 -12.67 2.33
N ARG A 173 -0.51 -12.36 3.62
CA ARG A 173 -1.70 -12.42 4.48
C ARG A 173 -2.66 -11.27 4.20
N SER A 174 -3.85 -11.30 4.82
CA SER A 174 -4.82 -10.22 4.68
C SER A 174 -4.31 -8.91 5.31
N TRP A 175 -4.74 -7.76 4.76
CA TRP A 175 -4.41 -6.47 5.38
C TRP A 175 -5.04 -6.32 6.76
N GLN A 176 -6.15 -7.01 7.05
CA GLN A 176 -6.81 -7.01 8.35
C GLN A 176 -5.95 -7.69 9.43
N ASP A 177 -5.35 -8.84 9.08
CA ASP A 177 -4.46 -9.58 9.99
C ASP A 177 -3.17 -8.77 10.23
N ALA A 178 -2.59 -8.20 9.16
CA ALA A 178 -1.43 -7.32 9.24
C ALA A 178 -1.71 -6.09 10.12
N LEU A 179 -2.90 -5.47 9.99
CA LEU A 179 -3.30 -4.36 10.82
C LEU A 179 -3.45 -4.75 12.30
N THR A 180 -4.02 -5.92 12.57
CA THR A 180 -4.17 -6.43 13.94
C THR A 180 -2.81 -6.57 14.61
N GLU A 181 -1.85 -7.18 13.94
CA GLU A 181 -0.48 -7.29 14.45
C GLU A 181 0.19 -5.93 14.67
N ALA A 182 0.06 -5.00 13.72
CA ALA A 182 0.60 -3.66 13.87
C ALA A 182 0.01 -2.93 15.09
N CYS A 183 -1.29 -3.10 15.38
CA CYS A 183 -1.91 -2.53 16.57
C CYS A 183 -1.41 -3.18 17.88
N VAL A 184 -1.15 -4.50 17.88
CA VAL A 184 -0.53 -5.20 19.01
C VAL A 184 0.89 -4.66 19.26
N GLN A 185 1.71 -4.57 18.22
CA GLN A 185 3.09 -4.07 18.33
C GLN A 185 3.16 -2.62 18.82
N CYS A 186 2.17 -1.78 18.51
CA CYS A 186 2.04 -0.43 19.05
C CYS A 186 1.54 -0.39 20.52
N GLY A 187 1.21 -1.52 21.14
CA GLY A 187 0.60 -1.59 22.48
C GLY A 187 -0.81 -0.97 22.54
N ARG A 188 -1.52 -0.91 21.41
CA ARG A 188 -2.88 -0.33 21.34
C ARG A 188 -3.97 -1.36 21.60
N ILE A 189 -3.68 -2.65 21.45
CA ILE A 189 -4.55 -3.77 21.81
C ILE A 189 -3.70 -4.86 22.51
N LYS A 190 -4.34 -5.65 23.36
CA LYS A 190 -3.68 -6.82 23.96
C LYS A 190 -3.63 -7.96 22.93
N SER A 191 -2.53 -8.68 22.90
CA SER A 191 -2.36 -9.92 22.13
C SER A 191 -3.31 -11.01 22.59
#